data_c8d394e3ae3013212b73af023b4221c0
#
_entry.id   c8d394e3ae3013212b73af023b4221c0
#
_cell.length_a   1.000
_cell.length_b   1.000
_cell.length_c   1.000
_cell.angle_alpha   90.00
_cell.angle_beta   90.00
_cell.angle_gamma   90.00
#
_symmetry.space_group_name_H-M   'P 1'
#
loop_
_entity.id
_entity.type
_entity.pdbx_description
1 polymer ?
#
loop_
_entity_poly.entity_id
_entity_poly.type
_entity_poly.pdbx_seq_one_letter_code
_entity_poly.pdbx_strand_id
1 'polypeptide(L)'
;MKGKTCFYDVEALDGDIRICLKGEMDHHNAVGVRGEIDKLIYDERPKRLMLDLSEIGFMDSSGLGFIMGRYALMEKLGGTLILENPNERIVKIFELAGLQRIVRVENSKKEKTK
;
A
#
# COMPACT_ATOMS: atom_id res chain seq x y z
N MET A 1 14.87 -20.47 2.58
CA MET A 1 14.47 -19.93 2.48
C MET A 1 14.15 -19.31 2.01
N LYS A 2 13.72 -19.02 1.62
CA LYS A 2 13.36 -18.45 1.21
C LYS A 2 13.01 -17.58 0.96
N GLY A 3 13.04 -17.38 0.74
CA GLY A 3 12.49 -16.50 0.18
C GLY A 3 12.14 -15.18 0.57
N LYS A 4 12.15 -14.37 -0.20
CA LYS A 4 11.94 -13.18 0.11
C LYS A 4 10.73 -12.81 0.15
N THR A 5 10.47 -12.13 0.64
CA THR A 5 9.11 -11.92 0.95
C THR A 5 8.79 -10.46 1.03
N CYS A 6 7.54 -10.16 1.39
CA CYS A 6 7.12 -8.81 1.64
C CYS A 6 6.95 -8.67 3.14
N PHE A 7 7.55 -7.64 3.71
CA PHE A 7 7.42 -7.34 5.12
C PHE A 7 6.69 -6.02 5.26
N TYR A 8 6.18 -5.74 6.44
CA TYR A 8 5.55 -4.44 6.65
C TYR A 8 5.69 -4.00 8.10
N ASP A 9 5.70 -2.68 8.29
CA ASP A 9 5.67 -2.07 9.61
C ASP A 9 4.42 -1.22 9.69
N VAL A 10 3.84 -1.13 10.87
CA VAL A 10 2.61 -0.37 11.09
C VAL A 10 2.90 0.80 12.01
N GLU A 11 2.40 1.97 11.64
CA GLU A 11 2.53 3.17 12.44
C GLU A 11 1.15 3.74 12.66
N ALA A 12 0.74 3.87 13.92
CA ALA A 12 -0.57 4.45 14.24
C ALA A 12 -0.42 5.95 14.41
N LEU A 13 -1.30 6.72 13.76
CA LEU A 13 -1.21 8.16 13.72
C LEU A 13 -2.56 8.81 14.00
N ASP A 14 -2.97 8.89 15.22
CA ASP A 14 -4.19 9.61 15.64
C ASP A 14 -5.37 9.48 14.66
N GLY A 15 -5.90 8.30 14.54
CA GLY A 15 -7.03 8.03 13.66
C GLY A 15 -6.65 7.54 12.28
N ASP A 16 -5.36 7.59 11.95
CA ASP A 16 -4.85 7.11 10.68
C ASP A 16 -3.87 5.99 10.94
N ILE A 17 -3.60 5.20 9.92
CA ILE A 17 -2.58 4.16 10.00
C ILE A 17 -1.72 4.24 8.76
N ARG A 18 -0.40 4.19 8.96
CA ARG A 18 0.53 4.05 7.84
C ARG A 18 1.15 2.67 7.90
N ILE A 19 1.14 1.99 6.77
CA ILE A 19 1.78 0.69 6.64
C ILE A 19 2.92 0.85 5.64
N CYS A 20 4.13 0.60 6.10
CA CYS A 20 5.30 0.66 5.23
C CYS A 20 5.56 -0.74 4.72
N LEU A 21 5.35 -0.95 3.43
CA LEU A 21 5.57 -2.24 2.81
C LEU A 21 6.99 -2.31 2.27
N LYS A 22 7.62 -3.45 2.44
CA LYS A 22 9.02 -3.62 2.04
C LYS A 22 9.20 -4.91 1.27
N GLY A 23 9.98 -4.88 0.24
CA GLY A 23 10.32 -6.09 -0.50
C GLY A 23 9.68 -6.12 -1.86
N GLU A 24 9.06 -7.23 -2.20
CA GLU A 24 8.44 -7.43 -3.49
C GLU A 24 6.97 -7.77 -3.33
N MET A 25 6.14 -7.15 -4.12
CA MET A 25 4.71 -7.37 -4.04
C MET A 25 4.26 -8.18 -5.25
N ASP A 26 4.55 -9.47 -5.23
CA ASP A 26 4.12 -10.40 -6.26
C ASP A 26 2.92 -11.20 -5.72
N HIS A 27 2.43 -12.13 -6.51
CA HIS A 27 1.23 -12.88 -6.17
C HIS A 27 1.37 -13.59 -4.82
N HIS A 28 2.47 -14.27 -4.62
CA HIS A 28 2.69 -15.04 -3.40
C HIS A 28 2.69 -14.14 -2.17
N ASN A 29 3.43 -13.05 -2.25
CA ASN A 29 3.55 -12.13 -1.12
C ASN A 29 2.27 -11.36 -0.86
N ALA A 30 1.55 -10.99 -1.91
CA ALA A 30 0.30 -10.26 -1.75
C ALA A 30 -0.72 -11.11 -0.97
N VAL A 31 -0.80 -12.40 -1.29
CA VAL A 31 -1.70 -13.29 -0.57
C VAL A 31 -1.32 -13.37 0.90
N GLY A 32 -0.01 -13.45 1.16
CA GLY A 32 0.48 -13.60 2.54
C GLY A 32 0.15 -12.43 3.45
N VAL A 33 0.20 -11.20 2.93
CA VAL A 33 -0.02 -10.04 3.79
C VAL A 33 -1.46 -9.53 3.79
N ARG A 34 -2.25 -9.93 2.79
CA ARG A 34 -3.59 -9.38 2.62
C ARG A 34 -4.48 -9.59 3.83
N GLY A 35 -4.51 -10.80 4.34
CA GLY A 35 -5.37 -11.13 5.45
C GLY A 35 -5.04 -10.35 6.72
N GLU A 36 -3.75 -10.19 6.98
CA GLU A 36 -3.31 -9.48 8.18
C GLU A 36 -3.66 -8.01 8.09
N ILE A 37 -3.48 -7.41 6.91
CA ILE A 37 -3.78 -6.00 6.74
C ILE A 37 -5.28 -5.76 6.77
N ASP A 38 -6.07 -6.66 6.18
CA ASP A 38 -7.53 -6.54 6.24
C ASP A 38 -8.01 -6.61 7.68
N LYS A 39 -7.44 -7.52 8.46
CA LYS A 39 -7.82 -7.61 9.86
C LYS A 39 -7.51 -6.33 10.60
N LEU A 40 -6.36 -5.75 10.35
CA LEU A 40 -5.98 -4.49 10.97
C LEU A 40 -6.97 -3.38 10.61
N ILE A 41 -7.36 -3.30 9.35
CA ILE A 41 -8.31 -2.30 8.88
C ILE A 41 -9.67 -2.47 9.59
N TYR A 42 -10.15 -3.72 9.69
CA TYR A 42 -11.43 -3.97 10.34
C TYR A 42 -11.36 -3.67 11.84
N ASP A 43 -10.25 -4.02 12.47
CA ASP A 43 -10.12 -3.82 13.92
C ASP A 43 -9.96 -2.34 14.28
N GLU A 44 -9.15 -1.62 13.52
CA GLU A 44 -8.80 -0.25 13.87
C GLU A 44 -9.65 0.81 13.19
N ARG A 45 -10.28 0.47 12.09
CA ARG A 45 -11.14 1.40 11.34
C ARG A 45 -10.48 2.76 11.14
N PRO A 46 -9.29 2.80 10.52
CA PRO A 46 -8.61 4.09 10.35
C PRO A 46 -9.40 4.99 9.40
N LYS A 47 -9.29 6.29 9.61
CA LYS A 47 -9.90 7.25 8.71
C LYS A 47 -9.13 7.28 7.41
N ARG A 48 -7.80 7.21 7.49
CA ARG A 48 -6.95 7.15 6.31
C ARG A 48 -5.95 6.02 6.50
N LEU A 49 -5.78 5.24 5.46
CA LEU A 49 -4.77 4.21 5.45
C LEU A 49 -3.73 4.64 4.42
N MET A 50 -2.52 4.89 4.87
CA MET A 50 -1.42 5.21 3.98
C MET A 50 -0.59 3.96 3.76
N LEU A 51 -0.40 3.58 2.50
CA LEU A 51 0.49 2.49 2.16
C LEU A 51 1.75 3.12 1.57
N ASP A 52 2.82 3.05 2.32
CA ASP A 52 4.09 3.61 1.89
C ASP A 52 4.83 2.57 1.06
N LEU A 53 5.04 2.87 -0.20
CA LEU A 53 5.64 1.95 -1.15
C LEU A 53 7.10 2.29 -1.45
N SER A 54 7.71 3.16 -0.65
CA SER A 54 9.07 3.61 -0.94
C SER A 54 10.09 2.48 -0.90
N GLU A 55 9.79 1.39 -0.19
CA GLU A 55 10.72 0.28 -0.10
C GLU A 55 10.23 -0.97 -0.85
N ILE A 56 9.28 -0.78 -1.75
CA ILE A 56 8.86 -1.87 -2.64
C ILE A 56 9.69 -1.78 -3.91
N GLY A 57 10.46 -2.81 -4.18
CA GLY A 57 11.31 -2.83 -5.36
C GLY A 57 10.62 -3.39 -6.59
N PHE A 58 9.62 -4.21 -6.41
CA PHE A 58 8.95 -4.87 -7.52
C PHE A 58 7.47 -5.04 -7.22
N MET A 59 6.65 -4.84 -8.25
CA MET A 59 5.21 -5.07 -8.12
C MET A 59 4.69 -5.53 -9.48
N ASP A 60 3.88 -6.58 -9.48
CA ASP A 60 3.21 -7.04 -10.69
C ASP A 60 1.71 -6.78 -10.54
N SER A 61 0.93 -7.38 -11.41
CA SER A 61 -0.52 -7.18 -11.39
C SER A 61 -1.17 -7.65 -10.09
N SER A 62 -0.54 -8.61 -9.40
CA SER A 62 -1.04 -9.06 -8.10
C SER A 62 -0.89 -7.97 -7.06
N GLY A 63 0.19 -7.18 -7.17
CA GLY A 63 0.37 -6.03 -6.28
C GLY A 63 -0.69 -4.98 -6.53
N LEU A 64 -1.03 -4.74 -7.80
CA LEU A 64 -2.12 -3.83 -8.13
C LEU A 64 -3.43 -4.33 -7.54
N GLY A 65 -3.69 -5.63 -7.65
CA GLY A 65 -4.89 -6.23 -7.07
C GLY A 65 -4.92 -6.06 -5.56
N PHE A 66 -3.78 -6.24 -4.92
CA PHE A 66 -3.67 -6.02 -3.48
C PHE A 66 -4.09 -4.59 -3.12
N ILE A 67 -3.55 -3.61 -3.84
CA ILE A 67 -3.86 -2.20 -3.59
C ILE A 67 -5.34 -1.93 -3.82
N MET A 68 -5.89 -2.43 -4.90
CA MET A 68 -7.29 -2.17 -5.23
C MET A 68 -8.24 -2.83 -4.22
N GLY A 69 -7.87 -4.00 -3.69
CA GLY A 69 -8.66 -4.62 -2.65
C GLY A 69 -8.69 -3.80 -1.38
N ARG A 70 -7.56 -3.22 -1.01
CA ARG A 70 -7.49 -2.34 0.18
C ARG A 70 -8.23 -1.04 -0.09
N TYR A 71 -8.19 -0.54 -1.31
CA TYR A 71 -8.96 0.64 -1.69
C TYR A 71 -10.45 0.37 -1.52
N ALA A 72 -10.93 -0.73 -2.05
CA ALA A 72 -12.34 -1.07 -1.97
C ALA A 72 -12.79 -1.25 -0.52
N LEU A 73 -11.96 -1.89 0.29
CA LEU A 73 -12.28 -2.09 1.69
C LEU A 73 -12.36 -0.75 2.43
N MET A 74 -11.41 0.14 2.21
CA MET A 74 -11.43 1.44 2.85
C MET A 74 -12.66 2.24 2.43
N GLU A 75 -13.02 2.21 1.14
CA GLU A 75 -14.22 2.89 0.67
C GLU A 75 -15.47 2.32 1.34
N LYS A 76 -15.55 1.02 1.45
CA LYS A 76 -16.68 0.37 2.08
C LYS A 76 -16.84 0.80 3.53
N LEU A 77 -15.75 1.02 4.23
CA LEU A 77 -15.77 1.41 5.63
C LEU A 77 -15.77 2.91 5.85
N GLY A 78 -15.88 3.69 4.78
CA GLY A 78 -15.97 5.14 4.89
C GLY A 78 -14.65 5.86 5.07
N GLY A 79 -13.54 5.19 4.81
CA GLY A 79 -12.22 5.80 4.93
C GLY A 79 -11.59 6.07 3.58
N THR A 80 -10.32 6.41 3.58
CA THR A 80 -9.59 6.76 2.37
C THR A 80 -8.26 6.00 2.32
N LEU A 81 -7.93 5.49 1.14
CA LEU A 81 -6.61 4.89 0.92
C LEU A 81 -5.73 5.91 0.21
N ILE A 82 -4.51 6.06 0.70
CA ILE A 82 -3.51 6.92 0.09
C ILE A 82 -2.26 6.12 -0.13
N LEU A 83 -1.72 6.15 -1.34
CA LEU A 83 -0.45 5.49 -1.63
C LEU A 83 0.65 6.52 -1.51
N GLU A 84 1.74 6.17 -0.85
CA GLU A 84 2.84 7.09 -0.65
C GLU A 84 4.10 6.58 -1.32
N ASN A 85 4.78 7.47 -2.00
CA ASN A 85 6.14 7.27 -2.49
C ASN A 85 6.37 6.05 -3.38
N PRO A 86 5.48 5.78 -4.35
CA PRO A 86 5.76 4.68 -5.28
C PRO A 86 6.96 5.09 -6.15
N ASN A 87 7.78 4.12 -6.52
CA ASN A 87 8.89 4.43 -7.41
C ASN A 87 8.36 4.63 -8.83
N GLU A 88 9.24 5.07 -9.73
CA GLU A 88 8.81 5.42 -11.09
C GLU A 88 8.18 4.23 -11.82
N ARG A 89 8.71 3.05 -11.59
CA ARG A 89 8.17 1.87 -12.25
C ARG A 89 6.75 1.58 -11.81
N ILE A 90 6.49 1.70 -10.51
CA ILE A 90 5.15 1.48 -9.97
C ILE A 90 4.20 2.56 -10.46
N VAL A 91 4.66 3.81 -10.50
CA VAL A 91 3.84 4.90 -11.02
C VAL A 91 3.42 4.60 -12.46
N LYS A 92 4.36 4.11 -13.27
CA LYS A 92 4.07 3.79 -14.66
C LYS A 92 3.01 2.69 -14.76
N ILE A 93 3.11 1.67 -13.93
CA ILE A 93 2.13 0.60 -13.92
C ILE A 93 0.75 1.14 -13.55
N PHE A 94 0.70 2.04 -12.56
CA PHE A 94 -0.55 2.66 -12.15
C PHE A 94 -1.16 3.48 -13.29
N GLU A 95 -0.32 4.25 -13.98
CA GLU A 95 -0.81 5.06 -15.09
C GLU A 95 -1.38 4.22 -16.20
N LEU A 96 -0.68 3.15 -16.55
CA LEU A 96 -1.14 2.25 -17.60
C LEU A 96 -2.45 1.57 -17.24
N ALA A 97 -2.67 1.32 -15.97
CA ALA A 97 -3.91 0.70 -15.49
C ALA A 97 -5.00 1.73 -15.22
N GLY A 98 -4.69 3.03 -15.31
CA GLY A 98 -5.69 4.07 -15.04
C GLY A 98 -6.01 4.27 -13.58
N LEU A 99 -5.20 3.73 -12.68
CA LEU A 99 -5.51 3.76 -11.25
C LEU A 99 -5.29 5.10 -10.60
N GLN A 100 -4.47 5.97 -11.19
CA GLN A 100 -4.23 7.29 -10.59
C GLN A 100 -5.49 8.15 -10.58
N ARG A 101 -6.51 7.74 -11.31
CA ARG A 101 -7.78 8.48 -11.31
C ARG A 101 -8.65 8.06 -10.13
N ILE A 102 -8.33 6.95 -9.52
CA ILE A 102 -9.15 6.36 -8.48
C ILE A 102 -8.47 6.46 -7.13
N VAL A 103 -7.20 6.11 -7.07
CA VAL A 103 -6.45 6.04 -5.82
C VAL A 103 -5.54 7.24 -5.70
N ARG A 104 -5.58 7.89 -4.55
CA ARG A 104 -4.77 9.06 -4.30
C ARG A 104 -3.32 8.65 -4.09
N VAL A 105 -2.40 9.34 -4.74
CA VAL A 105 -0.96 9.08 -4.62
C VAL A 105 -0.29 10.34 -4.10
N GLU A 106 0.51 10.21 -3.07
CA GLU A 106 1.24 11.34 -2.50
C GLU A 106 2.71 11.00 -2.38
N ASN A 107 3.56 11.97 -2.66
CA ASN A 107 4.99 11.79 -2.47
C ASN A 107 5.40 12.66 -1.31
N SER A 108 5.81 12.02 -0.24
CA SER A 108 6.28 12.77 0.88
C SER A 108 7.75 12.90 0.71
N LYS A 109 8.28 14.00 0.44
CA LYS A 109 9.60 14.17 0.25
C LYS A 109 10.28 14.38 1.41
N LYS A 110 10.33 13.92 2.15
CA LYS A 110 11.00 14.12 3.31
C LYS A 110 12.26 14.38 3.24
N GLU A 111 12.45 14.40 2.73
CA GLU A 111 13.38 14.59 2.74
C GLU A 111 14.35 14.85 2.89
N LYS A 112 14.57 14.99 2.82
CA LYS A 112 15.30 15.17 2.88
C LYS A 112 16.14 15.62 3.05
N THR A 113 16.22 15.94 3.15
CA THR A 113 16.89 16.45 3.27
C THR A 113 17.79 16.62 3.27
N LYS A 114 18.04 16.84 3.31
CA LYS A 114 18.78 17.09 3.28
C LYS A 114 19.23 17.22 3.14
#